data_67a65c7fdf7f1d8c65fe811395192cbd
#
_entry.id   67a65c7fdf7f1d8c65fe811395192cbd
#
_cell.length_a   1.000
_cell.length_b   1.000
_cell.length_c   1.000
_cell.angle_alpha   90.00
_cell.angle_beta   90.00
_cell.angle_gamma   90.00
#
_symmetry.space_group_name_H-M   'P 1'
#
loop_
_entity.id
_entity.type
_entity.pdbx_description
1 polymer ?
#
loop_
_entity_poly.entity_id
_entity_poly.type
_entity_poly.pdbx_seq_one_letter_code
_entity_poly.pdbx_strand_id
1 'polypeptide(L)'
;MTESKTIWLLGGFGNVLFHLFYAFLLRKHGFDVSICPILTENNFIVRIFGWTIHKPIYKRFCDEYKITRPFWSYAALSYTHKRIGINLGIPFIRNNQHFIPPPKEENLFGYFQNEKQIAIHNDVFLEFCDSIFKLLPEFNRYERVVHFRGSDSSIAASHYAYYQRVKSSVQGLPVTIVTDSLKTAKQFFGDKKNITYISSDDPLDDFVALTNAKQMFCGPSTFSWWAMHISKNAEKIYIPQYLKENLGVFRSDLEVNILSN
;
A
#
# COMPACT_ATOMS: atom_id res chain seq x y z
N MET A 1 -5.45 -32.48 -7.91
CA MET A 1 -4.22 -31.78 -7.43
C MET A 1 -4.53 -30.30 -7.42
N THR A 2 -4.29 -29.63 -6.30
CA THR A 2 -4.48 -28.17 -6.14
C THR A 2 -3.40 -27.47 -6.95
N GLU A 3 -3.78 -26.54 -7.81
CA GLU A 3 -2.81 -25.76 -8.60
C GLU A 3 -2.03 -24.80 -7.70
N SER A 4 -0.70 -24.80 -7.80
CA SER A 4 0.18 -23.97 -6.98
C SER A 4 0.49 -22.64 -7.67
N LYS A 5 0.49 -21.54 -6.90
CA LYS A 5 0.84 -20.19 -7.36
C LYS A 5 1.83 -19.53 -6.40
N THR A 6 2.81 -18.85 -6.96
CA THR A 6 3.80 -18.07 -6.18
C THR A 6 3.67 -16.60 -6.52
N ILE A 7 3.35 -15.76 -5.53
CA ILE A 7 3.22 -14.31 -5.70
C ILE A 7 4.51 -13.63 -5.24
N TRP A 8 5.09 -12.83 -6.10
CA TRP A 8 6.30 -12.07 -5.81
C TRP A 8 5.96 -10.70 -5.26
N LEU A 9 6.45 -10.40 -4.05
CA LEU A 9 6.22 -9.11 -3.42
C LEU A 9 7.11 -8.03 -4.04
N LEU A 10 6.51 -6.89 -4.39
CA LEU A 10 7.17 -5.78 -5.08
C LEU A 10 6.80 -4.43 -4.45
N GLY A 11 7.75 -3.49 -4.45
CA GLY A 11 7.50 -2.10 -4.10
C GLY A 11 7.24 -1.85 -2.63
N GLY A 12 6.61 -0.72 -2.31
CA GLY A 12 6.34 -0.27 -0.95
C GLY A 12 5.21 -1.02 -0.26
N PHE A 13 5.00 -0.74 1.04
CA PHE A 13 4.05 -1.45 1.88
C PHE A 13 2.63 -1.50 1.30
N GLY A 14 2.12 -0.39 0.76
CA GLY A 14 0.80 -0.39 0.12
C GLY A 14 0.71 -1.34 -1.08
N ASN A 15 1.79 -1.51 -1.84
CA ASN A 15 1.84 -2.50 -2.93
C ASN A 15 1.88 -3.92 -2.39
N VAL A 16 2.64 -4.16 -1.31
CA VAL A 16 2.68 -5.47 -0.64
C VAL A 16 1.27 -5.89 -0.19
N LEU A 17 0.45 -4.98 0.32
CA LEU A 17 -0.92 -5.29 0.70
C LEU A 17 -1.79 -5.72 -0.50
N PHE A 18 -1.59 -5.16 -1.70
CA PHE A 18 -2.26 -5.66 -2.91
C PHE A 18 -1.81 -7.10 -3.27
N HIS A 19 -0.53 -7.41 -3.11
CA HIS A 19 -0.04 -8.77 -3.32
C HIS A 19 -0.65 -9.76 -2.33
N LEU A 20 -0.71 -9.38 -1.06
CA LEU A 20 -1.30 -10.21 0.00
C LEU A 20 -2.81 -10.38 -0.18
N PHE A 21 -3.53 -9.33 -0.58
CA PHE A 21 -4.93 -9.44 -0.95
C PHE A 21 -5.13 -10.42 -2.11
N TYR A 22 -4.29 -10.34 -3.14
CA TYR A 22 -4.39 -11.28 -4.26
C TYR A 22 -4.06 -12.70 -3.84
N ALA A 23 -3.07 -12.91 -2.97
CA ALA A 23 -2.79 -14.21 -2.37
C ALA A 23 -3.98 -14.76 -1.59
N PHE A 24 -4.61 -13.90 -0.78
CA PHE A 24 -5.80 -14.24 -0.02
C PHE A 24 -6.97 -14.64 -0.94
N LEU A 25 -7.21 -13.86 -1.98
CA LEU A 25 -8.25 -14.14 -2.99
C LEU A 25 -8.02 -15.47 -3.68
N LEU A 26 -6.80 -15.77 -4.15
CA LEU A 26 -6.47 -17.05 -4.76
C LEU A 26 -6.71 -18.23 -3.82
N ARG A 27 -6.35 -18.11 -2.54
CA ARG A 27 -6.63 -19.16 -1.54
C ARG A 27 -8.13 -19.40 -1.37
N LYS A 28 -8.95 -18.35 -1.36
CA LYS A 28 -10.42 -18.47 -1.33
C LYS A 28 -10.97 -19.23 -2.55
N HIS A 29 -10.27 -19.15 -3.68
CA HIS A 29 -10.60 -19.90 -4.89
C HIS A 29 -9.93 -21.29 -4.98
N GLY A 30 -9.32 -21.78 -3.90
CA GLY A 30 -8.80 -23.12 -3.78
C GLY A 30 -7.40 -23.36 -4.35
N PHE A 31 -6.62 -22.31 -4.61
CA PHE A 31 -5.22 -22.43 -5.02
C PHE A 31 -4.30 -22.64 -3.82
N ASP A 32 -3.24 -23.42 -4.00
CA ASP A 32 -2.11 -23.46 -3.06
C ASP A 32 -1.19 -22.27 -3.32
N VAL A 33 -1.14 -21.30 -2.38
CA VAL A 33 -0.45 -20.03 -2.60
C VAL A 33 0.75 -19.89 -1.70
N SER A 34 1.89 -19.62 -2.32
CA SER A 34 3.12 -19.19 -1.64
C SER A 34 3.47 -17.76 -2.01
N ILE A 35 4.30 -17.09 -1.18
CA ILE A 35 4.80 -15.76 -1.44
C ILE A 35 6.33 -15.76 -1.53
N CYS A 36 6.86 -14.90 -2.41
CA CYS A 36 8.29 -14.69 -2.58
C CYS A 36 8.66 -13.25 -2.24
N PRO A 37 9.26 -12.98 -1.07
CA PRO A 37 9.59 -11.62 -0.62
C PRO A 37 10.95 -11.12 -1.09
N ILE A 38 11.68 -11.88 -1.89
CA ILE A 38 13.09 -11.62 -2.22
C ILE A 38 13.37 -10.21 -2.75
N LEU A 39 12.39 -9.58 -3.42
CA LEU A 39 12.53 -8.25 -3.98
C LEU A 39 12.22 -7.12 -2.97
N THR A 40 11.76 -7.48 -1.78
CA THR A 40 11.49 -6.54 -0.68
C THR A 40 12.42 -6.74 0.52
N GLU A 41 13.23 -7.80 0.51
CA GLU A 41 14.22 -8.09 1.55
C GLU A 41 15.53 -7.32 1.34
N ASN A 42 16.22 -7.04 2.44
CA ASN A 42 17.55 -6.44 2.41
C ASN A 42 18.59 -7.46 1.92
N ASN A 43 18.81 -7.52 0.63
CA ASN A 43 19.79 -8.38 0.00
C ASN A 43 20.67 -7.60 -0.99
N PHE A 44 21.76 -8.22 -1.44
CA PHE A 44 22.76 -7.59 -2.32
C PHE A 44 22.15 -7.03 -3.62
N ILE A 45 21.21 -7.76 -4.23
CA ILE A 45 20.55 -7.35 -5.48
C ILE A 45 19.67 -6.11 -5.24
N VAL A 46 18.88 -6.12 -4.19
CA VAL A 46 18.00 -4.99 -3.83
C VAL A 46 18.82 -3.74 -3.57
N ARG A 47 20.00 -3.87 -2.94
CA ARG A 47 20.91 -2.74 -2.71
C ARG A 47 21.54 -2.22 -3.99
N ILE A 48 22.05 -3.09 -4.89
CA ILE A 48 22.66 -2.67 -6.17
C ILE A 48 21.68 -1.89 -7.03
N PHE A 49 20.42 -2.32 -7.06
CA PHE A 49 19.38 -1.68 -7.88
C PHE A 49 18.70 -0.49 -7.19
N GLY A 50 19.14 -0.12 -5.98
CA GLY A 50 18.61 1.02 -5.23
C GLY A 50 17.11 0.89 -4.88
N TRP A 51 16.65 -0.35 -4.64
CA TRP A 51 15.25 -0.59 -4.29
C TRP A 51 15.00 -0.28 -2.83
N THR A 52 13.76 0.12 -2.55
CA THR A 52 13.35 0.39 -1.18
C THR A 52 13.39 -0.90 -0.37
N ILE A 53 14.30 -0.95 0.60
CA ILE A 53 14.38 -2.03 1.56
C ILE A 53 13.29 -1.76 2.59
N HIS A 54 12.29 -2.63 2.63
CA HIS A 54 11.35 -2.63 3.73
C HIS A 54 11.84 -3.64 4.77
N LYS A 55 11.84 -3.24 6.04
CA LYS A 55 11.90 -4.23 7.13
C LYS A 55 10.79 -5.25 6.87
N PRO A 56 10.95 -6.52 7.26
CA PRO A 56 10.03 -7.59 6.86
C PRO A 56 8.64 -7.46 7.49
N ILE A 57 7.93 -6.36 7.10
CA ILE A 57 6.55 -6.09 7.47
C ILE A 57 5.64 -7.26 7.08
N TYR A 58 5.94 -7.88 5.93
CA TYR A 58 5.22 -9.05 5.47
C TYR A 58 5.26 -10.20 6.47
N LYS A 59 6.31 -10.36 7.29
CA LYS A 59 6.38 -11.45 8.27
C LYS A 59 5.17 -11.48 9.18
N ARG A 60 4.72 -10.32 9.65
CA ARG A 60 3.57 -10.22 10.55
C ARG A 60 2.25 -10.61 9.88
N PHE A 61 2.14 -10.40 8.56
CA PHE A 61 0.92 -10.65 7.78
C PHE A 61 0.98 -11.95 6.98
N CYS A 62 2.09 -12.67 7.03
CA CYS A 62 2.36 -13.80 6.14
C CYS A 62 2.62 -15.12 6.89
N ASP A 63 2.38 -15.17 8.19
CA ASP A 63 2.59 -16.41 8.96
C ASP A 63 1.73 -17.58 8.43
N GLU A 64 0.64 -17.26 7.76
CA GLU A 64 -0.24 -18.23 7.11
C GLU A 64 0.22 -18.67 5.72
N TYR A 65 1.22 -18.01 5.12
CA TYR A 65 1.67 -18.30 3.77
C TYR A 65 3.00 -19.03 3.77
N LYS A 66 3.12 -20.01 2.89
CA LYS A 66 4.41 -20.64 2.60
C LYS A 66 5.34 -19.62 1.95
N ILE A 67 6.49 -19.35 2.57
CA ILE A 67 7.50 -18.47 2.00
C ILE A 67 8.43 -19.29 1.10
N THR A 68 8.53 -18.90 -0.16
CA THR A 68 9.45 -19.50 -1.13
C THR A 68 10.57 -18.50 -1.49
N ARG A 69 11.79 -19.00 -1.68
CA ARG A 69 12.94 -18.22 -2.16
C ARG A 69 13.56 -18.98 -3.32
N PRO A 70 12.98 -18.85 -4.53
CA PRO A 70 13.54 -19.49 -5.71
C PRO A 70 14.96 -18.97 -5.99
N PHE A 71 15.70 -19.72 -6.75
CA PHE A 71 17.11 -19.46 -7.01
C PHE A 71 17.39 -18.02 -7.49
N TRP A 72 18.43 -17.40 -6.97
CA TRP A 72 18.80 -15.98 -7.15
C TRP A 72 18.78 -15.46 -8.59
N SER A 73 19.14 -16.32 -9.56
CA SER A 73 19.14 -15.98 -10.98
C SER A 73 17.75 -15.60 -11.50
N TYR A 74 16.69 -16.19 -10.96
CA TYR A 74 15.32 -15.96 -11.41
C TYR A 74 14.80 -14.57 -10.98
N ALA A 75 15.14 -14.14 -9.77
CA ALA A 75 14.74 -12.83 -9.26
C ALA A 75 15.47 -11.67 -9.97
N ALA A 76 16.77 -11.83 -10.21
CA ALA A 76 17.56 -10.85 -10.94
C ALA A 76 17.10 -10.72 -12.40
N LEU A 77 16.85 -11.85 -13.05
CA LEU A 77 16.41 -11.90 -14.44
C LEU A 77 15.01 -11.33 -14.63
N SER A 78 14.07 -11.60 -13.74
CA SER A 78 12.69 -11.10 -13.87
C SER A 78 12.57 -9.60 -13.70
N TYR A 79 13.45 -8.98 -12.93
CA TYR A 79 13.46 -7.52 -12.77
C TYR A 79 14.25 -6.77 -13.85
N THR A 80 15.40 -7.28 -14.26
CA THR A 80 16.18 -6.71 -15.38
C THR A 80 15.37 -6.72 -16.66
N HIS A 81 14.53 -7.73 -16.87
CA HIS A 81 13.55 -7.82 -17.94
C HIS A 81 12.67 -6.56 -18.07
N LYS A 82 12.14 -6.03 -16.96
CA LYS A 82 11.28 -4.84 -17.01
C LYS A 82 12.06 -3.55 -17.31
N ARG A 83 13.31 -3.43 -16.83
CA ARG A 83 14.09 -2.18 -16.95
C ARG A 83 14.85 -2.03 -18.26
N ILE A 84 15.27 -3.14 -18.88
CA ILE A 84 16.06 -3.14 -20.12
C ILE A 84 15.32 -3.66 -21.35
N GLY A 85 14.00 -3.92 -21.22
CA GLY A 85 13.13 -4.32 -22.34
C GLY A 85 13.43 -5.71 -22.91
N ILE A 86 14.21 -6.55 -22.22
CA ILE A 86 14.50 -7.92 -22.63
C ILE A 86 13.35 -8.82 -22.22
N ASN A 87 12.66 -9.46 -23.15
CA ASN A 87 11.57 -10.39 -22.86
C ASN A 87 12.10 -11.79 -22.52
N LEU A 88 12.17 -12.11 -21.23
CA LEU A 88 12.62 -13.41 -20.72
C LEU A 88 11.47 -14.42 -20.55
N GLY A 89 10.29 -14.11 -21.11
CA GLY A 89 9.14 -15.01 -21.04
C GLY A 89 8.45 -15.07 -19.67
N ILE A 90 8.81 -14.20 -18.73
CA ILE A 90 8.15 -14.11 -17.41
C ILE A 90 7.02 -13.07 -17.50
N PRO A 91 5.77 -13.49 -17.39
CA PRO A 91 4.66 -12.57 -17.53
C PRO A 91 4.59 -11.58 -16.37
N PHE A 92 4.47 -10.31 -16.70
CA PHE A 92 4.12 -9.26 -15.73
C PHE A 92 2.62 -8.98 -15.84
N ILE A 93 1.87 -9.28 -14.80
CA ILE A 93 0.43 -9.05 -14.74
C ILE A 93 0.18 -7.56 -14.60
N ARG A 94 -0.49 -6.98 -15.61
CA ARG A 94 -0.86 -5.56 -15.60
C ARG A 94 -2.10 -5.34 -14.74
N ASN A 95 -2.24 -4.15 -14.19
CA ASN A 95 -3.36 -3.78 -13.31
C ASN A 95 -4.75 -3.93 -13.96
N ASN A 96 -4.83 -3.90 -15.28
CA ASN A 96 -6.09 -4.06 -16.02
C ASN A 96 -6.44 -5.51 -16.37
N GLN A 97 -5.61 -6.50 -16.01
CA GLN A 97 -5.89 -7.90 -16.26
C GLN A 97 -6.81 -8.48 -15.17
N HIS A 98 -7.62 -9.47 -15.55
CA HIS A 98 -8.43 -10.19 -14.59
C HIS A 98 -7.58 -11.03 -13.64
N PHE A 99 -7.97 -11.06 -12.37
CA PHE A 99 -7.27 -11.84 -11.34
C PHE A 99 -7.77 -13.29 -11.26
N ILE A 100 -9.06 -13.48 -11.54
CA ILE A 100 -9.70 -14.80 -11.50
C ILE A 100 -10.42 -15.05 -12.83
N PRO A 101 -10.13 -16.15 -13.54
CA PRO A 101 -9.10 -17.14 -13.21
C PRO A 101 -7.69 -16.53 -13.30
N PRO A 102 -6.75 -16.99 -12.45
CA PRO A 102 -5.37 -16.50 -12.50
C PRO A 102 -4.70 -16.98 -13.81
N PRO A 103 -3.63 -16.28 -14.24
CA PRO A 103 -2.78 -16.75 -15.32
C PRO A 103 -2.29 -18.18 -15.06
N LYS A 104 -2.03 -18.94 -16.13
CA LYS A 104 -1.59 -20.34 -16.04
C LYS A 104 -0.20 -20.49 -15.39
N GLU A 105 0.59 -19.45 -15.44
CA GLU A 105 1.93 -19.42 -14.89
C GLU A 105 1.91 -19.65 -13.38
N GLU A 106 2.87 -20.41 -12.89
CA GLU A 106 3.06 -20.63 -11.45
C GLU A 106 3.55 -19.37 -10.75
N ASN A 107 4.45 -18.60 -11.37
CA ASN A 107 5.03 -17.40 -10.81
C ASN A 107 4.30 -16.14 -11.28
N LEU A 108 3.73 -15.39 -10.34
CA LEU A 108 2.88 -14.25 -10.61
C LEU A 108 3.57 -12.95 -10.18
N PHE A 109 3.81 -12.08 -11.16
CA PHE A 109 4.41 -10.75 -11.00
C PHE A 109 3.41 -9.67 -11.37
N GLY A 110 3.31 -8.60 -10.60
CA GLY A 110 2.45 -7.47 -10.91
C GLY A 110 2.18 -6.63 -9.67
N TYR A 111 1.45 -5.53 -9.83
CA TYR A 111 1.00 -4.72 -8.68
C TYR A 111 -0.41 -5.09 -8.22
N PHE A 112 -1.19 -5.80 -9.04
CA PHE A 112 -2.54 -6.28 -8.76
C PHE A 112 -3.53 -5.18 -8.31
N GLN A 113 -3.28 -3.94 -8.73
CA GLN A 113 -4.08 -2.77 -8.43
C GLN A 113 -5.22 -2.65 -9.45
N ASN A 114 -6.24 -3.46 -9.31
CA ASN A 114 -7.37 -3.49 -10.24
C ASN A 114 -8.68 -3.26 -9.48
N GLU A 115 -9.21 -2.04 -9.56
CA GLU A 115 -10.45 -1.65 -8.87
C GLU A 115 -11.65 -2.51 -9.27
N LYS A 116 -11.76 -2.88 -10.55
CA LYS A 116 -12.89 -3.71 -11.04
C LYS A 116 -12.88 -5.09 -10.40
N GLN A 117 -11.69 -5.69 -10.26
CA GLN A 117 -11.55 -6.98 -9.60
C GLN A 117 -11.81 -6.90 -8.10
N ILE A 118 -11.39 -5.82 -7.45
CA ILE A 118 -11.72 -5.57 -6.05
C ILE A 118 -13.23 -5.41 -5.88
N ALA A 119 -13.90 -4.66 -6.77
CA ALA A 119 -15.34 -4.47 -6.73
C ALA A 119 -16.12 -5.79 -6.90
N ILE A 120 -15.68 -6.67 -7.82
CA ILE A 120 -16.29 -7.98 -8.04
C ILE A 120 -16.16 -8.89 -6.81
N HIS A 121 -15.05 -8.78 -6.07
CA HIS A 121 -14.73 -9.59 -4.90
C HIS A 121 -14.76 -8.76 -3.61
N ASN A 122 -15.71 -7.82 -3.50
CA ASN A 122 -15.75 -6.85 -2.42
C ASN A 122 -15.94 -7.49 -1.03
N ASP A 123 -16.70 -8.56 -0.93
CA ASP A 123 -16.86 -9.33 0.30
C ASP A 123 -15.52 -9.92 0.78
N VAL A 124 -14.76 -10.53 -0.13
CA VAL A 124 -13.42 -11.07 0.15
C VAL A 124 -12.44 -9.95 0.50
N PHE A 125 -12.56 -8.80 -0.17
CA PHE A 125 -11.76 -7.62 0.12
C PHE A 125 -12.00 -7.08 1.55
N LEU A 126 -13.25 -6.98 1.96
CA LEU A 126 -13.60 -6.55 3.31
C LEU A 126 -13.14 -7.54 4.38
N GLU A 127 -13.29 -8.85 4.12
CA GLU A 127 -12.76 -9.90 4.99
C GLU A 127 -11.22 -9.79 5.15
N PHE A 128 -10.52 -9.53 4.05
CA PHE A 128 -9.07 -9.29 4.09
C PHE A 128 -8.73 -8.05 4.91
N CYS A 129 -9.42 -6.92 4.70
CA CYS A 129 -9.21 -5.70 5.50
C CYS A 129 -9.40 -5.96 7.00
N ASP A 130 -10.41 -6.72 7.37
CA ASP A 130 -10.68 -7.11 8.76
C ASP A 130 -9.57 -8.01 9.33
N SER A 131 -9.04 -8.93 8.54
CA SER A 131 -7.93 -9.79 8.95
C SER A 131 -6.65 -8.97 9.21
N ILE A 132 -6.34 -8.04 8.32
CA ILE A 132 -5.19 -7.14 8.51
C ILE A 132 -5.37 -6.25 9.75
N PHE A 133 -6.57 -5.67 9.95
CA PHE A 133 -6.83 -4.83 11.11
C PHE A 133 -6.56 -5.55 12.44
N LYS A 134 -6.97 -6.81 12.56
CA LYS A 134 -6.74 -7.65 13.75
C LYS A 134 -5.25 -7.91 14.05
N LEU A 135 -4.40 -7.82 13.03
CA LEU A 135 -2.95 -8.02 13.16
C LEU A 135 -2.20 -6.72 13.47
N LEU A 136 -2.86 -5.57 13.37
CA LEU A 136 -2.23 -4.30 13.74
C LEU A 136 -2.06 -4.21 15.25
N PRO A 137 -0.94 -3.63 15.73
CA PRO A 137 -0.76 -3.38 17.15
C PRO A 137 -1.78 -2.34 17.65
N GLU A 138 -2.14 -2.45 18.94
CA GLU A 138 -2.91 -1.40 19.58
C GLU A 138 -2.07 -0.11 19.66
N PHE A 139 -2.71 1.01 19.33
CA PHE A 139 -2.07 2.32 19.31
C PHE A 139 -3.03 3.39 19.84
N ASN A 140 -2.45 4.55 20.22
CA ASN A 140 -3.23 5.72 20.60
C ASN A 140 -4.11 6.19 19.44
N ARG A 141 -5.31 6.64 19.78
CA ARG A 141 -6.21 7.29 18.81
C ARG A 141 -5.72 8.71 18.53
N TYR A 142 -5.74 9.08 17.27
CA TYR A 142 -5.43 10.42 16.81
C TYR A 142 -6.70 11.14 16.37
N GLU A 143 -6.85 12.41 16.74
CA GLU A 143 -7.99 13.21 16.28
C GLU A 143 -7.92 13.45 14.76
N ARG A 144 -6.76 13.90 14.28
CA ARG A 144 -6.54 14.20 12.84
C ARG A 144 -5.18 13.71 12.41
N VAL A 145 -5.15 12.94 11.32
CA VAL A 145 -3.89 12.50 10.72
C VAL A 145 -3.89 12.85 9.24
N VAL A 146 -2.80 13.45 8.79
CA VAL A 146 -2.54 13.75 7.38
C VAL A 146 -1.40 12.86 6.91
N HIS A 147 -1.61 12.10 5.85
CA HIS A 147 -0.54 11.42 5.15
C HIS A 147 0.07 12.35 4.09
N PHE A 148 1.30 12.80 4.31
CA PHE A 148 2.02 13.65 3.38
C PHE A 148 3.18 12.89 2.75
N ARG A 149 3.07 12.61 1.43
CA ARG A 149 4.12 11.96 0.66
C ARG A 149 5.10 13.00 0.12
N GLY A 150 6.21 13.18 0.82
CA GLY A 150 7.19 14.24 0.56
C GLY A 150 8.50 13.79 -0.11
N SER A 151 8.80 12.48 -0.14
CA SER A 151 10.05 11.96 -0.73
C SER A 151 10.02 11.94 -2.26
N ASP A 152 8.84 11.83 -2.86
CA ASP A 152 8.65 11.87 -4.31
C ASP A 152 8.20 13.28 -4.71
N SER A 153 9.15 14.10 -5.16
CA SER A 153 8.90 15.50 -5.54
C SER A 153 7.90 15.64 -6.71
N SER A 154 7.83 14.65 -7.60
CA SER A 154 6.90 14.65 -8.73
C SER A 154 5.46 14.45 -8.25
N ILE A 155 5.24 13.55 -7.30
CA ILE A 155 3.92 13.32 -6.68
C ILE A 155 3.51 14.55 -5.86
N ALA A 156 4.41 15.10 -5.05
CA ALA A 156 4.11 16.29 -4.26
C ALA A 156 3.74 17.49 -5.14
N ALA A 157 4.42 17.68 -6.26
CA ALA A 157 4.12 18.77 -7.21
C ALA A 157 2.78 18.56 -7.91
N SER A 158 2.48 17.36 -8.41
CA SER A 158 1.23 17.06 -9.12
C SER A 158 -0.02 17.14 -8.21
N HIS A 159 0.15 16.98 -6.88
CA HIS A 159 -0.94 17.06 -5.91
C HIS A 159 -0.83 18.28 -4.96
N TYR A 160 -0.08 19.29 -5.37
CA TYR A 160 0.15 20.48 -4.55
C TYR A 160 -1.15 21.17 -4.12
N ALA A 161 -2.08 21.36 -5.06
CA ALA A 161 -3.36 21.99 -4.77
C ALA A 161 -4.18 21.21 -3.73
N TYR A 162 -4.20 19.88 -3.83
CA TYR A 162 -4.81 19.03 -2.82
C TYR A 162 -4.20 19.26 -1.42
N TYR A 163 -2.87 19.22 -1.32
CA TYR A 163 -2.21 19.43 -0.01
C TYR A 163 -2.39 20.85 0.54
N GLN A 164 -2.51 21.87 -0.31
CA GLN A 164 -2.86 23.23 0.13
C GLN A 164 -4.27 23.28 0.76
N ARG A 165 -5.25 22.58 0.18
CA ARG A 165 -6.59 22.47 0.77
C ARG A 165 -6.56 21.73 2.11
N VAL A 166 -5.82 20.60 2.17
CA VAL A 166 -5.62 19.87 3.43
C VAL A 166 -5.02 20.79 4.48
N LYS A 167 -3.96 21.53 4.15
CA LYS A 167 -3.31 22.50 5.06
C LYS A 167 -4.28 23.54 5.56
N SER A 168 -5.13 24.10 4.69
CA SER A 168 -6.17 25.06 5.07
C SER A 168 -7.22 24.43 5.99
N SER A 169 -7.64 23.19 5.70
CA SER A 169 -8.65 22.48 6.50
C SER A 169 -8.18 22.13 7.92
N VAL A 170 -6.88 21.98 8.14
CA VAL A 170 -6.30 21.65 9.45
C VAL A 170 -5.65 22.86 10.15
N GLN A 171 -5.76 24.04 9.57
CA GLN A 171 -5.13 25.24 10.11
C GLN A 171 -5.62 25.58 11.51
N GLY A 172 -4.70 25.76 12.45
CA GLY A 172 -5.01 26.09 13.85
C GLY A 172 -5.49 24.88 14.68
N LEU A 173 -5.73 23.74 14.09
CA LEU A 173 -6.18 22.53 14.78
C LEU A 173 -4.99 21.63 15.18
N PRO A 174 -5.11 20.85 16.26
CA PRO A 174 -4.15 19.78 16.53
C PRO A 174 -4.19 18.74 15.40
N VAL A 175 -3.03 18.46 14.82
CA VAL A 175 -2.90 17.52 13.70
C VAL A 175 -1.58 16.76 13.76
N THR A 176 -1.63 15.48 13.40
CA THR A 176 -0.45 14.63 13.22
C THR A 176 -0.18 14.46 11.73
N ILE A 177 1.02 14.76 11.30
CA ILE A 177 1.48 14.58 9.92
C ILE A 177 2.35 13.34 9.85
N VAL A 178 1.86 12.32 9.16
CA VAL A 178 2.63 11.11 8.84
C VAL A 178 3.32 11.31 7.49
N THR A 179 4.63 11.14 7.42
CA THR A 179 5.39 11.46 6.21
C THR A 179 6.64 10.61 6.04
N ASP A 180 6.98 10.34 4.80
CA ASP A 180 8.24 9.73 4.36
C ASP A 180 9.39 10.76 4.20
N SER A 181 9.13 12.06 4.42
CA SER A 181 10.12 13.15 4.37
C SER A 181 9.80 14.26 5.35
N LEU A 182 10.36 14.14 6.56
CA LEU A 182 10.16 15.12 7.64
C LEU A 182 10.55 16.55 7.21
N LYS A 183 11.67 16.69 6.49
CA LYS A 183 12.15 17.98 6.01
C LYS A 183 11.12 18.66 5.11
N THR A 184 10.62 17.94 4.11
CA THR A 184 9.65 18.46 3.14
C THR A 184 8.32 18.76 3.81
N ALA A 185 7.86 17.90 4.73
CA ALA A 185 6.63 18.11 5.47
C ALA A 185 6.70 19.37 6.36
N LYS A 186 7.81 19.57 7.09
CA LYS A 186 8.01 20.78 7.90
C LYS A 186 8.11 22.06 7.05
N GLN A 187 8.73 22.00 5.89
CA GLN A 187 8.75 23.14 4.96
C GLN A 187 7.34 23.48 4.46
N PHE A 188 6.50 22.49 4.24
CA PHE A 188 5.15 22.69 3.71
C PHE A 188 4.16 23.14 4.80
N PHE A 189 4.05 22.43 5.92
CA PHE A 189 3.06 22.69 6.99
C PHE A 189 3.55 23.69 8.03
N GLY A 190 4.86 23.87 8.19
CA GLY A 190 5.51 24.69 9.23
C GLY A 190 5.76 23.90 10.52
N ASP A 191 6.64 24.43 11.36
CA ASP A 191 6.97 23.85 12.68
C ASP A 191 6.19 24.60 13.78
N LYS A 192 4.93 24.21 13.99
CA LYS A 192 3.99 24.85 14.91
C LYS A 192 3.67 23.93 16.09
N LYS A 193 3.36 24.49 17.26
CA LYS A 193 3.06 23.71 18.48
C LYS A 193 1.88 22.75 18.37
N ASN A 194 0.93 23.02 17.48
CA ASN A 194 -0.25 22.17 17.23
C ASN A 194 -0.02 21.12 16.15
N ILE A 195 1.18 20.98 15.60
CA ILE A 195 1.52 19.98 14.59
C ILE A 195 2.54 18.99 15.18
N THR A 196 2.16 17.73 15.18
CA THR A 196 3.06 16.61 15.49
C THR A 196 3.48 15.93 14.20
N TYR A 197 4.74 15.54 14.09
CA TYR A 197 5.24 14.81 12.92
C TYR A 197 5.63 13.39 13.30
N ILE A 198 5.20 12.43 12.50
CA ILE A 198 5.61 11.03 12.55
C ILE A 198 6.30 10.70 11.23
N SER A 199 7.50 10.18 11.33
CA SER A 199 8.29 9.69 10.20
C SER A 199 9.13 8.54 10.72
N SER A 200 8.57 7.34 10.69
CA SER A 200 9.22 6.15 11.26
C SER A 200 10.11 5.46 10.22
N ASP A 201 11.17 4.81 10.69
CA ASP A 201 11.94 3.86 9.90
C ASP A 201 11.16 2.58 9.61
N ASP A 202 10.08 2.32 10.36
CA ASP A 202 9.15 1.22 10.13
C ASP A 202 7.84 1.76 9.55
N PRO A 203 7.54 1.50 8.27
CA PRO A 203 6.28 1.94 7.65
C PRO A 203 5.03 1.41 8.35
N LEU A 204 5.15 0.37 9.18
CA LEU A 204 4.02 -0.14 9.95
C LEU A 204 3.56 0.86 11.02
N ASP A 205 4.49 1.55 11.69
CA ASP A 205 4.14 2.56 12.68
C ASP A 205 3.37 3.73 12.05
N ASP A 206 3.85 4.18 10.88
CA ASP A 206 3.19 5.21 10.08
C ASP A 206 1.79 4.75 9.64
N PHE A 207 1.66 3.49 9.23
CA PHE A 207 0.40 2.90 8.80
C PHE A 207 -0.61 2.80 9.95
N VAL A 208 -0.14 2.38 11.12
CA VAL A 208 -0.96 2.27 12.34
C VAL A 208 -1.44 3.65 12.79
N ALA A 209 -0.60 4.68 12.71
CA ALA A 209 -1.03 6.04 13.03
C ALA A 209 -2.18 6.51 12.13
N LEU A 210 -2.13 6.19 10.82
CA LEU A 210 -3.21 6.48 9.88
C LEU A 210 -4.48 5.69 10.21
N THR A 211 -4.39 4.38 10.41
CA THR A 211 -5.57 3.54 10.66
C THR A 211 -6.28 3.84 11.98
N ASN A 212 -5.60 4.52 12.91
CA ASN A 212 -6.17 4.92 14.20
C ASN A 212 -6.64 6.40 14.26
N ALA A 213 -6.72 7.07 13.12
CA ALA A 213 -7.22 8.44 13.01
C ALA A 213 -8.75 8.48 13.02
N LYS A 214 -9.36 9.44 13.75
CA LYS A 214 -10.79 9.76 13.63
C LYS A 214 -11.05 10.52 12.32
N GLN A 215 -10.20 11.48 11.99
CA GLN A 215 -10.23 12.19 10.72
C GLN A 215 -8.94 11.91 9.96
N MET A 216 -9.06 11.27 8.80
CA MET A 216 -7.92 10.86 7.98
C MET A 216 -7.88 11.68 6.70
N PHE A 217 -6.75 12.31 6.42
CA PHE A 217 -6.45 12.98 5.16
C PHE A 217 -5.46 12.12 4.38
N CYS A 218 -5.95 11.37 3.41
CA CYS A 218 -5.15 10.43 2.63
C CYS A 218 -4.25 11.15 1.63
N GLY A 219 -2.98 10.78 1.56
CA GLY A 219 -2.11 11.19 0.46
C GLY A 219 -2.42 10.40 -0.83
N PRO A 220 -1.92 10.84 -2.00
CA PRO A 220 -2.12 10.17 -3.28
C PRO A 220 -1.24 8.91 -3.40
N SER A 221 -1.51 7.91 -2.58
CA SER A 221 -0.71 6.68 -2.51
C SER A 221 -1.52 5.45 -2.14
N THR A 222 -1.04 4.29 -2.60
CA THR A 222 -1.59 2.98 -2.20
C THR A 222 -1.51 2.74 -0.69
N PHE A 223 -0.54 3.34 -0.03
CA PHE A 223 -0.36 3.24 1.42
C PHE A 223 -1.56 3.80 2.19
N SER A 224 -1.95 5.05 1.92
CA SER A 224 -3.10 5.67 2.57
C SER A 224 -4.43 5.13 2.05
N TRP A 225 -4.49 4.65 0.81
CA TRP A 225 -5.65 3.95 0.28
C TRP A 225 -5.97 2.69 1.11
N TRP A 226 -4.96 1.87 1.41
CA TRP A 226 -5.13 0.72 2.28
C TRP A 226 -5.48 1.13 3.71
N ALA A 227 -4.81 2.17 4.24
CA ALA A 227 -5.09 2.63 5.60
C ALA A 227 -6.57 3.02 5.78
N MET A 228 -7.17 3.72 4.81
CA MET A 228 -8.60 4.09 4.89
C MET A 228 -9.52 2.88 4.84
N HIS A 229 -9.22 1.85 4.04
CA HIS A 229 -10.07 0.65 3.95
C HIS A 229 -9.94 -0.27 5.17
N ILE A 230 -8.77 -0.31 5.78
CA ILE A 230 -8.49 -1.13 6.97
C ILE A 230 -8.94 -0.45 8.27
N SER A 231 -8.94 0.88 8.31
CA SER A 231 -9.33 1.64 9.51
C SER A 231 -10.74 1.27 10.00
N LYS A 232 -10.87 1.10 11.32
CA LYS A 232 -12.16 0.94 12.02
C LYS A 232 -12.49 2.17 12.89
N ASN A 233 -11.57 3.12 12.97
CA ASN A 233 -11.68 4.29 13.84
C ASN A 233 -11.99 5.59 13.10
N ALA A 234 -11.91 5.59 11.77
CA ALA A 234 -12.14 6.76 10.96
C ALA A 234 -13.64 7.09 10.91
N GLU A 235 -13.97 8.29 11.38
CA GLU A 235 -15.31 8.88 11.29
C GLU A 235 -15.44 9.70 9.98
N LYS A 236 -14.36 10.37 9.58
CA LYS A 236 -14.29 11.17 8.34
C LYS A 236 -12.98 10.92 7.60
N ILE A 237 -13.09 10.70 6.32
CA ILE A 237 -11.94 10.48 5.45
C ILE A 237 -11.95 11.49 4.31
N TYR A 238 -10.81 12.12 4.07
CA TYR A 238 -10.59 13.07 2.99
C TYR A 238 -9.58 12.48 2.01
N ILE A 239 -9.97 12.36 0.75
CA ILE A 239 -9.13 11.77 -0.29
C ILE A 239 -8.92 12.72 -1.46
N PRO A 240 -7.75 12.67 -2.13
CA PRO A 240 -7.59 13.31 -3.43
C PRO A 240 -8.43 12.59 -4.48
N GLN A 241 -8.95 13.33 -5.45
CA GLN A 241 -9.73 12.78 -6.56
C GLN A 241 -9.00 11.64 -7.28
N TYR A 242 -7.68 11.74 -7.40
CA TYR A 242 -6.81 10.70 -7.95
C TYR A 242 -7.05 9.31 -7.34
N LEU A 243 -7.21 9.20 -6.02
CA LEU A 243 -7.44 7.89 -5.38
C LEU A 243 -8.80 7.31 -5.75
N LYS A 244 -9.84 8.15 -5.82
CA LYS A 244 -11.18 7.71 -6.24
C LYS A 244 -11.17 7.21 -7.68
N GLU A 245 -10.53 7.93 -8.59
CA GLU A 245 -10.54 7.63 -10.02
C GLU A 245 -9.67 6.41 -10.40
N ASN A 246 -8.59 6.17 -9.65
CA ASN A 246 -7.62 5.13 -10.01
C ASN A 246 -7.71 3.86 -9.17
N LEU A 247 -8.25 3.92 -7.96
CA LEU A 247 -8.29 2.78 -7.04
C LEU A 247 -9.68 2.51 -6.45
N GLY A 248 -10.63 3.45 -6.59
CA GLY A 248 -11.98 3.33 -6.05
C GLY A 248 -12.08 3.42 -4.53
N VAL A 249 -13.33 3.38 -4.04
CA VAL A 249 -13.68 3.30 -2.62
C VAL A 249 -14.70 2.18 -2.45
N PHE A 250 -14.42 1.19 -1.62
CA PHE A 250 -15.19 -0.05 -1.53
C PHE A 250 -15.89 -0.27 -0.18
N ARG A 251 -15.80 0.72 0.73
CA ARG A 251 -16.50 0.70 2.01
C ARG A 251 -17.62 1.73 2.03
N SER A 252 -18.85 1.25 2.03
CA SER A 252 -20.06 2.10 2.07
C SER A 252 -20.35 2.73 3.44
N ASP A 253 -19.71 2.22 4.49
CA ASP A 253 -19.83 2.70 5.87
C ASP A 253 -18.94 3.92 6.17
N LEU A 254 -18.08 4.32 5.24
CA LEU A 254 -17.17 5.45 5.41
C LEU A 254 -17.76 6.75 4.86
N GLU A 255 -17.73 7.82 5.66
CA GLU A 255 -17.96 9.18 5.16
C GLU A 255 -16.70 9.66 4.43
N VAL A 256 -16.69 9.50 3.10
CA VAL A 256 -15.53 9.86 2.26
C VAL A 256 -15.79 11.18 1.55
N ASN A 257 -14.94 12.16 1.84
CA ASN A 257 -14.97 13.49 1.26
C ASN A 257 -13.87 13.65 0.21
N ILE A 258 -14.24 14.02 -1.01
CA ILE A 258 -13.28 14.23 -2.09
C ILE A 258 -12.84 15.69 -2.07
N LEU A 259 -11.55 15.89 -1.88
CA LEU A 259 -10.93 17.20 -2.07
C LEU A 259 -10.40 17.26 -3.52
N SER A 260 -11.21 17.87 -4.41
CA SER A 260 -10.79 18.10 -5.80
C SER A 260 -9.57 19.02 -5.89
N ASN A 261 -8.82 18.91 -6.96
CA ASN A 261 -7.63 19.75 -7.23
C ASN A 261 -7.99 21.22 -7.44
#